data_262f3e23863df866f35bb116a48f8c6b
#
_entry.id   262f3e23863df866f35bb116a48f8c6b
#
_cell.length_a   1.000
_cell.length_b   1.000
_cell.length_c   1.000
_cell.angle_alpha   90.00
_cell.angle_beta   90.00
_cell.angle_gamma   90.00
#
_symmetry.space_group_name_H-M   'P 1'
#
loop_
_entity.id
_entity.type
_entity.pdbx_description
1 polymer ?
#
loop_
_entity_poly.entity_id
_entity_poly.type
_entity_poly.pdbx_seq_one_letter_code
_entity_poly.pdbx_strand_id
1 'polypeptide(L)'
;MARDISRERSNSKRSASFRRSSLSFRTNTVDVSPNNELYRELFPSPRLSPLSERTVKRLRLSKALTAPDTTSVGEACRRMAANRVDALLLTDSNALLCGILTVKDIALRAVARELPLESTPVSKIMTRNPTFVFSHTLAIEALQKMVQGKVTHLPVVENGEVVALLDIAKCLYDAIARLERAAEKGKAIAAAVEGVSGPTTLIDALREKMFKPSLSTILNDSLRPVKVSPSETVLEAAKKMAEMKSSGCVVVVEDKAVGILTSTDILMRVVAKNSPPFSTLVENVMTPNPDCAAVDTAIVDALHTMNKGKFHHLPVIDQNGKAVSIVDVIHVTHAAVATVVQAGINPQAADNSMIMQKFFDSATRFGSDEDADNPR
;
A
#
# COMPACT_ATOMS: atom_id res chain seq x y z
N MET A 1 60.42 40.65 5.34
CA MET A 1 61.15 40.65 4.06
C MET A 1 60.11 40.21 3.06
N ALA A 2 59.44 41.10 2.39
CA ALA A 2 59.81 41.72 1.12
C ALA A 2 59.76 40.71 -0.02
N ARG A 3 59.03 40.77 -1.05
CA ARG A 3 58.43 41.78 -1.96
C ARG A 3 57.78 40.94 -3.05
N ASP A 4 56.61 41.12 -3.51
CA ASP A 4 56.08 42.16 -4.38
C ASP A 4 56.28 41.92 -5.90
N ILE A 5 55.24 42.26 -6.66
CA ILE A 5 55.18 42.77 -8.04
C ILE A 5 54.85 41.73 -9.13
N SER A 6 53.66 41.65 -9.65
CA SER A 6 52.83 42.53 -10.48
C SER A 6 53.02 42.37 -12.01
N ARG A 7 51.87 42.45 -12.70
CA ARG A 7 51.63 43.04 -14.05
C ARG A 7 51.90 42.12 -15.27
N GLU A 8 50.98 41.98 -16.09
CA GLU A 8 50.10 42.69 -17.02
C GLU A 8 50.29 42.27 -18.49
N ARG A 9 49.18 42.28 -19.20
CA ARG A 9 48.94 42.59 -20.61
C ARG A 9 48.99 41.50 -21.67
N SER A 10 47.85 41.13 -22.19
CA SER A 10 47.17 41.59 -23.41
C SER A 10 47.92 41.29 -24.76
N ASN A 11 47.27 40.61 -25.67
CA ASN A 11 46.93 41.03 -27.03
C ASN A 11 46.61 39.79 -27.91
N SER A 12 45.41 39.66 -28.42
CA SER A 12 44.94 40.02 -29.77
C SER A 12 45.79 39.54 -30.91
N LYS A 13 45.22 38.63 -31.74
CA LYS A 13 45.04 38.84 -33.21
C LYS A 13 44.60 37.51 -33.90
N ARG A 14 43.41 37.57 -34.51
CA ARG A 14 43.11 37.51 -35.93
C ARG A 14 43.34 36.17 -36.67
N SER A 15 42.21 35.56 -37.01
CA SER A 15 41.73 35.24 -38.36
C SER A 15 42.51 34.25 -39.20
N ALA A 16 41.82 33.15 -39.57
CA ALA A 16 41.85 32.68 -40.94
C ALA A 16 40.56 31.84 -41.22
N SER A 17 39.76 32.38 -42.11
CA SER A 17 38.62 31.76 -42.72
C SER A 17 39.05 30.62 -43.65
N PHE A 18 38.55 29.40 -43.42
CA PHE A 18 38.55 28.37 -44.46
C PHE A 18 37.09 28.08 -44.83
N ARG A 19 36.69 28.61 -45.97
CA ARG A 19 35.48 28.17 -46.68
C ARG A 19 35.70 26.76 -47.18
N ARG A 20 34.90 25.81 -46.67
CA ARG A 20 34.64 24.54 -47.36
C ARG A 20 33.16 24.53 -47.70
N SER A 21 32.95 24.59 -49.03
CA SER A 21 31.69 24.29 -49.67
C SER A 21 31.31 22.86 -49.39
N SER A 22 30.26 22.63 -48.64
CA SER A 22 29.60 21.34 -48.51
C SER A 22 28.29 21.38 -49.28
N LEU A 23 28.20 20.52 -50.26
CA LEU A 23 26.99 20.16 -51.00
C LEU A 23 25.91 19.75 -50.01
N SER A 24 24.81 20.49 -49.98
CA SER A 24 23.62 20.14 -49.21
C SER A 24 22.87 19.02 -49.92
N PHE A 25 22.99 17.81 -49.37
CA PHE A 25 21.97 16.80 -49.60
C PHE A 25 20.76 17.18 -48.72
N ARG A 26 19.70 17.64 -49.38
CA ARG A 26 18.37 17.73 -48.73
C ARG A 26 17.87 16.31 -48.48
N THR A 27 18.12 15.76 -47.33
CA THR A 27 17.32 14.66 -46.77
C THR A 27 16.06 15.30 -46.22
N ASN A 28 14.91 15.00 -46.80
CA ASN A 28 13.61 15.27 -46.23
C ASN A 28 13.48 14.41 -44.95
N THR A 29 14.00 14.88 -43.88
CA THR A 29 13.65 14.34 -42.56
C THR A 29 12.27 14.89 -42.20
N VAL A 30 11.27 14.01 -42.28
CA VAL A 30 9.96 14.27 -41.72
C VAL A 30 10.16 14.50 -40.23
N ASP A 31 9.75 15.66 -39.74
CA ASP A 31 9.79 15.99 -38.30
C ASP A 31 8.82 15.06 -37.59
N VAL A 32 9.37 14.09 -36.84
CA VAL A 32 8.63 13.10 -36.03
C VAL A 32 8.37 13.61 -34.59
N SER A 33 8.34 14.93 -34.41
CA SER A 33 8.02 15.47 -33.05
C SER A 33 6.53 15.29 -32.72
N PRO A 34 6.20 15.05 -31.43
CA PRO A 34 4.80 14.87 -30.98
C PRO A 34 3.88 16.07 -31.22
N ASN A 35 4.45 17.21 -31.61
CA ASN A 35 3.72 18.45 -31.93
C ASN A 35 3.40 18.64 -33.40
N ASN A 36 3.79 17.71 -34.29
CA ASN A 36 3.50 17.77 -35.71
C ASN A 36 2.04 17.29 -35.96
N GLU A 37 1.27 18.08 -36.69
CA GLU A 37 -0.13 17.74 -37.06
C GLU A 37 -0.25 16.41 -37.80
N LEU A 38 0.72 16.10 -38.70
CA LEU A 38 0.79 14.81 -39.42
C LEU A 38 1.03 13.63 -38.45
N TYR A 39 1.80 13.83 -37.37
CA TYR A 39 2.01 12.81 -36.36
C TYR A 39 0.72 12.54 -35.57
N ARG A 40 -0.10 13.57 -35.32
CA ARG A 40 -1.40 13.45 -34.65
C ARG A 40 -2.47 12.77 -35.52
N GLU A 41 -2.40 12.90 -36.84
CA GLU A 41 -3.30 12.20 -37.78
C GLU A 41 -2.92 10.73 -37.98
N LEU A 42 -1.61 10.42 -38.07
CA LEU A 42 -1.13 9.04 -38.26
C LEU A 42 -1.13 8.20 -36.99
N PHE A 43 -0.99 8.85 -35.85
CA PHE A 43 -1.07 8.23 -34.53
C PHE A 43 -2.08 9.00 -33.68
N PRO A 44 -3.38 8.80 -33.92
CA PRO A 44 -4.37 9.38 -33.04
C PRO A 44 -4.06 8.83 -31.64
N SER A 45 -3.62 9.72 -30.76
CA SER A 45 -3.49 9.37 -29.34
C SER A 45 -4.79 8.69 -28.96
N PRO A 46 -4.75 7.48 -28.39
CA PRO A 46 -5.97 6.85 -27.90
C PRO A 46 -6.64 7.89 -27.02
N ARG A 47 -7.85 8.32 -27.39
CA ARG A 47 -8.67 9.19 -26.52
C ARG A 47 -8.80 8.42 -25.23
N LEU A 48 -7.92 8.72 -24.28
CA LEU A 48 -8.02 8.25 -22.92
C LEU A 48 -9.39 8.72 -22.45
N SER A 49 -10.28 7.77 -22.30
CA SER A 49 -11.63 8.04 -21.80
C SER A 49 -11.50 8.83 -20.48
N PRO A 50 -12.46 9.72 -20.11
CA PRO A 50 -12.39 10.53 -18.89
C PRO A 50 -12.21 9.74 -17.59
N LEU A 51 -12.15 8.43 -17.67
CA LEU A 51 -11.95 7.46 -16.58
C LEU A 51 -10.49 7.28 -16.15
N SER A 52 -9.50 7.76 -16.94
CA SER A 52 -8.08 7.62 -16.62
C SER A 52 -7.56 8.60 -15.55
N GLU A 53 -8.38 9.57 -15.14
CA GLU A 53 -7.97 10.65 -14.23
C GLU A 53 -8.65 10.55 -12.84
N ARG A 54 -8.82 9.35 -12.29
CA ARG A 54 -9.27 9.25 -10.90
C ARG A 54 -8.20 9.76 -9.95
N THR A 55 -8.54 10.84 -9.27
CA THR A 55 -7.72 11.39 -8.19
C THR A 55 -7.98 10.67 -6.87
N VAL A 56 -7.05 10.81 -5.94
CA VAL A 56 -7.15 10.29 -4.57
C VAL A 56 -8.45 10.72 -3.89
N LYS A 57 -8.92 11.95 -4.15
CA LYS A 57 -10.20 12.48 -3.61
C LYS A 57 -11.42 11.61 -3.93
N ARG A 58 -11.37 10.83 -5.02
CA ARG A 58 -12.46 9.92 -5.43
C ARG A 58 -12.32 8.50 -4.89
N LEU A 59 -11.28 8.23 -4.12
CA LEU A 59 -11.10 6.94 -3.44
C LEU A 59 -11.86 6.93 -2.11
N ARG A 60 -12.05 5.74 -1.55
CA ARG A 60 -12.62 5.59 -0.22
C ARG A 60 -11.59 5.96 0.85
N LEU A 61 -11.59 7.23 1.23
CA LEU A 61 -10.71 7.77 2.24
C LEU A 61 -11.25 7.52 3.65
N SER A 62 -10.33 7.32 4.60
CA SER A 62 -10.65 7.34 6.03
C SER A 62 -10.47 8.76 6.56
N LYS A 63 -11.32 9.15 7.53
CA LYS A 63 -11.11 10.40 8.24
C LYS A 63 -9.74 10.37 8.92
N ALA A 64 -8.95 11.42 8.75
CA ALA A 64 -7.70 11.59 9.45
C ALA A 64 -7.98 11.84 10.94
N LEU A 65 -7.36 11.04 11.80
CA LEU A 65 -7.25 11.35 13.22
C LEU A 65 -5.90 12.02 13.41
N THR A 66 -5.88 13.22 14.00
CA THR A 66 -4.66 13.99 14.21
C THR A 66 -4.41 14.26 15.69
N ALA A 67 -3.14 14.43 16.06
CA ALA A 67 -2.73 14.87 17.40
C ALA A 67 -1.37 15.59 17.33
N PRO A 68 -1.05 16.49 18.28
CA PRO A 68 0.30 17.04 18.40
C PRO A 68 1.35 15.95 18.65
N ASP A 69 2.56 16.12 18.14
CA ASP A 69 3.68 15.18 18.29
C ASP A 69 4.20 15.10 19.74
N THR A 70 3.80 16.03 20.58
CA THR A 70 4.04 16.06 22.04
C THR A 70 3.06 15.21 22.86
N THR A 71 1.97 14.72 22.22
CA THR A 71 0.98 13.84 22.88
C THR A 71 1.67 12.62 23.46
N SER A 72 1.26 12.16 24.67
CA SER A 72 1.79 10.92 25.23
C SER A 72 1.32 9.70 24.42
N VAL A 73 2.13 8.63 24.44
CA VAL A 73 1.78 7.37 23.76
C VAL A 73 0.47 6.80 24.36
N GLY A 74 0.29 6.88 25.68
CA GLY A 74 -0.93 6.40 26.33
C GLY A 74 -2.18 7.13 25.85
N GLU A 75 -2.12 8.47 25.76
CA GLU A 75 -3.25 9.26 25.25
C GLU A 75 -3.51 8.99 23.76
N ALA A 76 -2.46 8.86 22.95
CA ALA A 76 -2.59 8.50 21.54
C ALA A 76 -3.29 7.13 21.38
N CYS A 77 -2.90 6.14 22.18
CA CYS A 77 -3.52 4.82 22.19
C CYS A 77 -5.01 4.88 22.56
N ARG A 78 -5.38 5.65 23.59
CA ARG A 78 -6.79 5.84 23.96
C ARG A 78 -7.60 6.46 22.83
N ARG A 79 -7.06 7.51 22.16
CA ARG A 79 -7.72 8.14 20.99
C ARG A 79 -7.88 7.19 19.82
N MET A 80 -6.83 6.43 19.49
CA MET A 80 -6.87 5.44 18.42
C MET A 80 -7.91 4.36 18.71
N ALA A 81 -7.94 3.84 19.95
CA ALA A 81 -8.89 2.81 20.36
C ALA A 81 -10.34 3.32 20.34
N ALA A 82 -10.60 4.52 20.86
CA ALA A 82 -11.93 5.14 20.88
C ALA A 82 -12.50 5.34 19.47
N ASN A 83 -11.63 5.68 18.50
CA ASN A 83 -12.01 5.90 17.10
C ASN A 83 -11.87 4.64 16.22
N ARG A 84 -11.39 3.52 16.77
CA ARG A 84 -11.14 2.26 16.06
C ARG A 84 -10.30 2.45 14.81
N VAL A 85 -9.19 3.18 14.93
CA VAL A 85 -8.25 3.45 13.85
C VAL A 85 -6.89 2.82 14.15
N ASP A 86 -6.21 2.37 13.08
CA ASP A 86 -4.90 1.73 13.15
C ASP A 86 -3.74 2.71 12.95
N ALA A 87 -4.04 3.99 12.66
CA ALA A 87 -3.04 5.03 12.50
C ALA A 87 -3.54 6.40 13.00
N LEU A 88 -2.59 7.19 13.51
CA LEU A 88 -2.75 8.56 13.99
C LEU A 88 -1.73 9.44 13.29
N LEU A 89 -2.17 10.55 12.72
CA LEU A 89 -1.30 11.52 12.07
C LEU A 89 -0.85 12.57 13.09
N LEU A 90 0.42 12.91 13.04
CA LEU A 90 1.03 13.79 14.03
C LEU A 90 1.41 15.12 13.39
N THR A 91 1.08 16.18 14.10
CA THR A 91 1.36 17.55 13.66
C THR A 91 2.35 18.22 14.60
N ASP A 92 3.15 19.10 14.04
CA ASP A 92 4.06 19.96 14.79
C ASP A 92 3.32 21.19 15.40
N SER A 93 4.07 22.11 16.00
CA SER A 93 3.55 23.35 16.58
C SER A 93 2.88 24.29 15.57
N ASN A 94 3.15 24.12 14.28
CA ASN A 94 2.55 24.88 13.19
C ASN A 94 1.35 24.16 12.55
N ALA A 95 0.87 23.07 13.17
CA ALA A 95 -0.17 22.19 12.65
C ALA A 95 0.17 21.47 11.34
N LEU A 96 1.47 21.42 10.95
CA LEU A 96 1.93 20.72 9.77
C LEU A 96 2.21 19.26 10.07
N LEU A 97 1.95 18.39 9.09
CA LEU A 97 2.23 16.96 9.20
C LEU A 97 3.71 16.69 9.43
N CYS A 98 4.06 16.17 10.60
CA CYS A 98 5.44 15.85 10.98
C CYS A 98 5.66 14.34 11.20
N GLY A 99 4.60 13.56 11.40
CA GLY A 99 4.73 12.14 11.69
C GLY A 99 3.47 11.32 11.47
N ILE A 100 3.64 10.00 11.48
CA ILE A 100 2.56 9.01 11.56
C ILE A 100 2.89 7.98 12.64
N LEU A 101 1.90 7.67 13.47
CA LEU A 101 1.95 6.62 14.48
C LEU A 101 0.97 5.54 14.09
N THR A 102 1.44 4.30 14.02
CA THR A 102 0.60 3.13 13.70
C THR A 102 0.54 2.17 14.88
N VAL A 103 -0.44 1.26 14.87
CA VAL A 103 -0.52 0.15 15.85
C VAL A 103 0.77 -0.65 15.92
N LYS A 104 1.46 -0.79 14.77
CA LYS A 104 2.76 -1.46 14.70
C LYS A 104 3.85 -0.71 15.47
N ASP A 105 3.89 0.61 15.36
CA ASP A 105 4.85 1.43 16.10
C ASP A 105 4.63 1.32 17.63
N ILE A 106 3.38 1.29 18.06
CA ILE A 106 3.02 1.11 19.47
C ILE A 106 3.51 -0.24 19.98
N ALA A 107 3.19 -1.34 19.30
CA ALA A 107 3.59 -2.67 19.71
C ALA A 107 5.12 -2.85 19.72
N LEU A 108 5.81 -2.47 18.63
CA LEU A 108 7.22 -2.78 18.41
C LEU A 108 8.19 -1.74 18.99
N ARG A 109 7.78 -0.47 19.07
CA ARG A 109 8.66 0.63 19.52
C ARG A 109 8.33 1.15 20.92
N ALA A 110 7.11 0.92 21.43
CA ALA A 110 6.75 1.30 22.78
C ALA A 110 6.64 0.09 23.70
N VAL A 111 5.71 -0.85 23.44
CA VAL A 111 5.46 -2.00 24.33
C VAL A 111 6.67 -2.92 24.41
N ALA A 112 7.22 -3.36 23.26
CA ALA A 112 8.39 -4.24 23.21
C ALA A 112 9.64 -3.64 23.87
N ARG A 113 9.72 -2.31 23.95
CA ARG A 113 10.83 -1.58 24.59
C ARG A 113 10.53 -1.15 26.01
N GLU A 114 9.39 -1.55 26.55
CA GLU A 114 8.96 -1.25 27.94
C GLU A 114 8.95 0.26 28.25
N LEU A 115 8.62 1.09 27.25
CA LEU A 115 8.58 2.54 27.47
C LEU A 115 7.39 2.92 28.38
N PRO A 116 7.57 3.88 29.30
CA PRO A 116 6.47 4.38 30.12
C PRO A 116 5.50 5.18 29.24
N LEU A 117 4.33 4.59 28.93
CA LEU A 117 3.41 5.09 27.89
C LEU A 117 2.83 6.47 28.23
N GLU A 118 2.57 6.75 29.52
CA GLU A 118 1.95 8.02 29.95
C GLU A 118 2.90 9.22 29.91
N SER A 119 4.21 8.99 30.03
CA SER A 119 5.22 10.05 30.00
C SER A 119 6.03 10.12 28.70
N THR A 120 5.93 9.10 27.85
CA THR A 120 6.65 9.07 26.57
C THR A 120 5.87 9.81 25.50
N PRO A 121 6.41 10.87 24.88
CA PRO A 121 5.76 11.54 23.76
C PRO A 121 5.80 10.65 22.52
N VAL A 122 4.77 10.73 21.68
CA VAL A 122 4.67 9.94 20.43
C VAL A 122 5.80 10.24 19.46
N SER A 123 6.40 11.42 19.53
CA SER A 123 7.58 11.82 18.70
C SER A 123 8.79 10.90 18.88
N LYS A 124 8.87 10.10 19.97
CA LYS A 124 9.94 9.12 20.20
C LYS A 124 9.74 7.81 19.43
N ILE A 125 8.50 7.46 19.07
CA ILE A 125 8.16 6.18 18.47
C ILE A 125 7.54 6.30 17.07
N MET A 126 7.09 7.49 16.67
CA MET A 126 6.48 7.74 15.35
C MET A 126 7.43 7.49 14.18
N THR A 127 6.89 7.32 13.01
CA THR A 127 7.62 7.47 11.75
C THR A 127 7.58 8.94 11.36
N ARG A 128 8.76 9.59 11.33
CA ARG A 128 8.91 11.00 10.99
C ARG A 128 8.81 11.21 9.48
N ASN A 129 8.35 12.41 9.09
CA ASN A 129 8.26 12.84 7.69
C ASN A 129 7.66 11.75 6.78
N PRO A 130 6.44 11.29 7.09
CA PRO A 130 5.82 10.23 6.31
C PRO A 130 5.62 10.66 4.87
N THR A 131 5.78 9.72 3.94
CA THR A 131 5.35 9.95 2.55
C THR A 131 3.86 10.29 2.55
N PHE A 132 3.47 11.27 1.78
CA PHE A 132 2.08 11.70 1.63
C PHE A 132 1.73 11.96 0.16
N VAL A 133 0.46 12.18 -0.13
CA VAL A 133 -0.05 12.58 -1.44
C VAL A 133 -1.02 13.74 -1.31
N PHE A 134 -1.22 14.47 -2.41
CA PHE A 134 -2.24 15.50 -2.46
C PHE A 134 -3.59 14.90 -2.87
N SER A 135 -4.67 15.57 -2.51
CA SER A 135 -6.04 15.13 -2.85
C SER A 135 -6.27 15.00 -4.37
N HIS A 136 -5.56 15.80 -5.17
CA HIS A 136 -5.58 15.80 -6.63
C HIS A 136 -4.57 14.82 -7.28
N THR A 137 -3.69 14.18 -6.51
CA THR A 137 -2.77 13.14 -7.03
C THR A 137 -3.59 12.01 -7.66
N LEU A 138 -3.10 11.42 -8.74
CA LEU A 138 -3.76 10.28 -9.37
C LEU A 138 -3.80 9.09 -8.40
N ALA A 139 -4.94 8.40 -8.37
CA ALA A 139 -5.13 7.24 -7.50
C ALA A 139 -4.08 6.16 -7.72
N ILE A 140 -3.70 5.94 -8.99
CA ILE A 140 -2.67 4.97 -9.36
C ILE A 140 -1.29 5.35 -8.80
N GLU A 141 -0.92 6.61 -8.87
CA GLU A 141 0.34 7.11 -8.33
C GLU A 141 0.40 6.95 -6.80
N ALA A 142 -0.71 7.25 -6.10
CA ALA A 142 -0.81 7.06 -4.67
C ALA A 142 -0.60 5.58 -4.28
N LEU A 143 -1.24 4.66 -5.01
CA LEU A 143 -1.11 3.23 -4.77
C LEU A 143 0.29 2.71 -5.09
N GLN A 144 0.93 3.21 -6.16
CA GLN A 144 2.33 2.91 -6.45
C GLN A 144 3.25 3.34 -5.30
N LYS A 145 3.06 4.55 -4.76
CA LYS A 145 3.83 5.03 -3.59
C LYS A 145 3.64 4.12 -2.39
N MET A 146 2.42 3.63 -2.13
CA MET A 146 2.16 2.69 -1.03
C MET A 146 2.88 1.36 -1.23
N VAL A 147 2.80 0.79 -2.44
CA VAL A 147 3.44 -0.48 -2.79
C VAL A 147 4.96 -0.36 -2.73
N GLN A 148 5.56 0.66 -3.35
CA GLN A 148 7.00 0.89 -3.36
C GLN A 148 7.55 1.19 -1.96
N GLY A 149 6.85 2.02 -1.19
CA GLY A 149 7.20 2.37 0.18
C GLY A 149 6.90 1.28 1.21
N LYS A 150 6.21 0.19 0.82
CA LYS A 150 5.70 -0.85 1.73
C LYS A 150 4.91 -0.24 2.89
N VAL A 151 4.08 0.76 2.61
CA VAL A 151 3.25 1.46 3.61
C VAL A 151 1.78 1.11 3.45
N THR A 152 1.11 0.83 4.57
CA THR A 152 -0.32 0.52 4.63
C THR A 152 -1.19 1.76 4.65
N HIS A 153 -0.64 2.87 5.13
CA HIS A 153 -1.36 4.11 5.36
C HIS A 153 -0.61 5.27 4.71
N LEU A 154 -1.32 6.07 3.92
CA LEU A 154 -0.76 7.21 3.20
C LEU A 154 -1.58 8.46 3.54
N PRO A 155 -0.99 9.46 4.23
CA PRO A 155 -1.63 10.73 4.49
C PRO A 155 -2.03 11.45 3.20
N VAL A 156 -3.19 12.06 3.19
CA VAL A 156 -3.70 12.91 2.10
C VAL A 156 -3.72 14.35 2.57
N VAL A 157 -3.05 15.22 1.82
CA VAL A 157 -2.89 16.63 2.14
C VAL A 157 -3.60 17.50 1.10
N GLU A 158 -4.29 18.53 1.57
CA GLU A 158 -4.92 19.57 0.74
C GLU A 158 -4.63 20.93 1.38
N ASN A 159 -4.14 21.88 0.58
CA ASN A 159 -3.78 23.23 1.04
C ASN A 159 -2.85 23.29 2.27
N GLY A 160 -1.95 22.30 2.41
CA GLY A 160 -1.00 22.21 3.53
C GLY A 160 -1.56 21.48 4.77
N GLU A 161 -2.85 21.19 4.81
CA GLU A 161 -3.50 20.48 5.91
C GLU A 161 -3.75 19.01 5.59
N VAL A 162 -3.71 18.16 6.61
CA VAL A 162 -4.06 16.75 6.48
C VAL A 162 -5.58 16.60 6.49
N VAL A 163 -6.14 16.16 5.37
CA VAL A 163 -7.60 16.04 5.21
C VAL A 163 -8.10 14.60 5.36
N ALA A 164 -7.27 13.62 5.05
CA ALA A 164 -7.69 12.22 5.07
C ALA A 164 -6.51 11.25 5.19
N LEU A 165 -6.83 9.98 5.34
CA LEU A 165 -5.89 8.87 5.33
C LEU A 165 -6.32 7.84 4.28
N LEU A 166 -5.43 7.50 3.37
CA LEU A 166 -5.60 6.41 2.42
C LEU A 166 -5.10 5.11 3.05
N ASP A 167 -5.94 4.08 3.05
CA ASP A 167 -5.65 2.77 3.60
C ASP A 167 -5.63 1.75 2.46
N ILE A 168 -4.50 1.06 2.26
CA ILE A 168 -4.30 0.14 1.14
C ILE A 168 -5.27 -1.05 1.20
N ALA A 169 -5.57 -1.56 2.40
CA ALA A 169 -6.49 -2.68 2.56
C ALA A 169 -7.90 -2.30 2.09
N LYS A 170 -8.38 -1.13 2.49
CA LYS A 170 -9.68 -0.61 2.04
C LYS A 170 -9.74 -0.41 0.54
N CYS A 171 -8.68 0.15 -0.04
CA CYS A 171 -8.60 0.34 -1.50
C CYS A 171 -8.62 -1.00 -2.24
N LEU A 172 -7.87 -1.98 -1.76
CA LEU A 172 -7.80 -3.31 -2.35
C LEU A 172 -9.14 -4.04 -2.26
N TYR A 173 -9.77 -4.03 -1.08
CA TYR A 173 -11.07 -4.68 -0.88
C TYR A 173 -12.17 -4.04 -1.72
N ASP A 174 -12.19 -2.72 -1.84
CA ASP A 174 -13.13 -2.03 -2.72
C ASP A 174 -12.88 -2.38 -4.20
N ALA A 175 -11.62 -2.52 -4.62
CA ALA A 175 -11.27 -2.93 -5.98
C ALA A 175 -11.74 -4.35 -6.27
N ILE A 176 -11.48 -5.30 -5.37
CA ILE A 176 -11.92 -6.70 -5.51
C ILE A 176 -13.45 -6.77 -5.57
N ALA A 177 -14.15 -6.14 -4.64
CA ALA A 177 -15.61 -6.16 -4.60
C ALA A 177 -16.27 -5.56 -5.87
N ARG A 178 -15.61 -4.59 -6.52
CA ARG A 178 -16.08 -4.03 -7.80
C ARG A 178 -15.83 -5.00 -8.97
N LEU A 179 -14.65 -5.61 -9.01
CA LEU A 179 -14.33 -6.63 -10.01
C LEU A 179 -15.33 -7.81 -9.98
N GLU A 180 -15.70 -8.25 -8.79
CA GLU A 180 -16.68 -9.32 -8.60
C GLU A 180 -18.06 -8.94 -9.08
N ARG A 181 -18.55 -7.76 -8.67
CA ARG A 181 -19.84 -7.23 -9.17
C ARG A 181 -19.85 -7.09 -10.68
N ALA A 182 -18.72 -6.66 -11.27
CA ALA A 182 -18.60 -6.55 -12.72
C ALA A 182 -18.63 -7.94 -13.40
N ALA A 183 -17.94 -8.94 -12.83
CA ALA A 183 -17.94 -10.30 -13.33
C ALA A 183 -19.36 -10.94 -13.24
N GLU A 184 -20.08 -10.71 -12.14
CA GLU A 184 -21.47 -11.18 -11.97
C GLU A 184 -22.43 -10.53 -12.97
N LYS A 185 -22.35 -9.21 -13.15
CA LYS A 185 -23.14 -8.49 -14.17
C LYS A 185 -22.79 -8.99 -15.59
N GLY A 186 -21.50 -9.20 -15.88
CA GLY A 186 -21.06 -9.74 -17.16
C GLY A 186 -21.59 -11.15 -17.45
N LYS A 187 -21.58 -12.04 -16.43
CA LYS A 187 -22.17 -13.38 -16.54
C LYS A 187 -23.70 -13.32 -16.75
N ALA A 188 -24.39 -12.44 -16.06
CA ALA A 188 -25.83 -12.25 -16.23
C ALA A 188 -26.17 -11.73 -17.65
N ILE A 189 -25.35 -10.80 -18.19
CA ILE A 189 -25.52 -10.30 -19.56
C ILE A 189 -25.19 -11.40 -20.59
N ALA A 190 -24.10 -12.15 -20.40
CA ALA A 190 -23.74 -13.26 -21.29
C ALA A 190 -24.78 -14.38 -21.29
N ALA A 191 -25.39 -14.67 -20.14
CA ALA A 191 -26.51 -15.61 -20.03
C ALA A 191 -27.79 -15.12 -20.70
N ALA A 192 -27.97 -13.78 -20.79
CA ALA A 192 -29.14 -13.18 -21.44
C ALA A 192 -28.97 -13.02 -22.97
N VAL A 193 -27.72 -13.08 -23.45
CA VAL A 193 -27.36 -12.94 -24.89
C VAL A 193 -26.56 -14.16 -25.31
N GLU A 194 -27.25 -15.21 -25.75
CA GLU A 194 -26.60 -16.39 -26.32
C GLU A 194 -25.73 -15.97 -27.52
N GLY A 195 -24.40 -16.07 -27.37
CA GLY A 195 -23.45 -16.01 -28.47
C GLY A 195 -22.47 -14.82 -28.54
N VAL A 196 -22.38 -13.95 -27.55
CA VAL A 196 -21.41 -12.84 -27.57
C VAL A 196 -20.23 -13.11 -26.66
N SER A 197 -19.07 -13.43 -27.26
CA SER A 197 -17.77 -13.41 -26.60
C SER A 197 -17.39 -11.95 -26.30
N GLY A 198 -17.80 -11.45 -25.14
CA GLY A 198 -17.65 -10.07 -24.73
C GLY A 198 -16.59 -9.83 -23.64
N PRO A 199 -16.60 -8.68 -22.99
CA PRO A 199 -15.58 -8.20 -22.03
C PRO A 199 -15.34 -9.12 -20.80
N THR A 200 -16.18 -10.14 -20.57
CA THR A 200 -15.98 -11.17 -19.55
C THR A 200 -14.66 -11.90 -19.70
N THR A 201 -14.20 -12.18 -20.91
CA THR A 201 -12.94 -12.91 -21.15
C THR A 201 -11.70 -12.13 -20.71
N LEU A 202 -11.71 -10.79 -20.81
CA LEU A 202 -10.58 -9.97 -20.35
C LEU A 202 -10.54 -9.90 -18.82
N ILE A 203 -11.70 -9.79 -18.17
CA ILE A 203 -11.80 -9.75 -16.70
C ILE A 203 -11.44 -11.11 -16.12
N ASP A 204 -11.92 -12.19 -16.72
CA ASP A 204 -11.59 -13.56 -16.30
C ASP A 204 -10.10 -13.87 -16.54
N ALA A 205 -9.53 -13.42 -17.66
CA ALA A 205 -8.10 -13.57 -17.94
C ALA A 205 -7.23 -12.74 -16.98
N LEU A 206 -7.66 -11.52 -16.60
CA LEU A 206 -7.00 -10.71 -15.58
C LEU A 206 -7.10 -11.39 -14.20
N ARG A 207 -8.29 -11.87 -13.84
CA ARG A 207 -8.52 -12.62 -12.60
C ARG A 207 -7.65 -13.89 -12.55
N GLU A 208 -7.64 -14.67 -13.62
CA GLU A 208 -6.84 -15.88 -13.72
C GLU A 208 -5.35 -15.62 -13.62
N LYS A 209 -4.84 -14.59 -14.29
CA LYS A 209 -3.42 -14.22 -14.28
C LYS A 209 -2.97 -13.56 -12.98
N MET A 210 -3.81 -12.71 -12.38
CA MET A 210 -3.43 -11.96 -11.19
C MET A 210 -3.55 -12.75 -9.89
N PHE A 211 -4.49 -13.70 -9.83
CA PHE A 211 -4.93 -14.27 -8.57
C PHE A 211 -4.91 -15.81 -8.51
N LYS A 212 -4.64 -16.48 -9.61
CA LYS A 212 -4.40 -17.93 -9.62
C LYS A 212 -3.15 -18.40 -8.86
N PRO A 213 -2.08 -17.57 -8.73
CA PRO A 213 -0.96 -17.96 -7.89
C PRO A 213 -1.43 -18.24 -6.48
N SER A 214 -0.98 -19.36 -5.94
CA SER A 214 -1.25 -19.72 -4.55
C SER A 214 -0.34 -18.95 -3.59
N LEU A 215 -0.67 -18.96 -2.30
CA LEU A 215 0.15 -18.38 -1.26
C LEU A 215 1.58 -18.94 -1.27
N SER A 216 1.80 -20.18 -1.73
CA SER A 216 3.14 -20.77 -1.87
C SER A 216 4.12 -19.90 -2.68
N THR A 217 3.62 -19.12 -3.65
CA THR A 217 4.46 -18.25 -4.50
C THR A 217 5.03 -17.05 -3.78
N ILE A 218 4.42 -16.65 -2.67
CA ILE A 218 4.84 -15.49 -1.87
C ILE A 218 5.53 -15.89 -0.56
N LEU A 219 5.38 -17.14 -0.16
CA LEU A 219 6.04 -17.64 1.06
C LEU A 219 7.55 -17.76 0.81
N ASN A 220 8.30 -17.07 1.62
CA ASN A 220 9.76 -17.09 1.64
C ASN A 220 10.27 -17.06 3.08
N ASP A 221 11.57 -17.21 3.28
CA ASP A 221 12.17 -17.21 4.62
C ASP A 221 11.91 -15.93 5.44
N SER A 222 11.62 -14.81 4.78
CA SER A 222 11.31 -13.55 5.46
C SER A 222 9.89 -13.52 6.04
N LEU A 223 9.01 -14.44 5.66
CA LEU A 223 7.63 -14.58 6.15
C LEU A 223 7.47 -15.72 7.16
N ARG A 224 8.56 -16.15 7.81
CA ARG A 224 8.47 -17.12 8.91
C ARG A 224 7.56 -16.57 10.01
N PRO A 225 6.64 -17.38 10.56
CA PRO A 225 5.73 -16.91 11.58
C PRO A 225 6.48 -16.68 12.89
N VAL A 226 6.21 -15.56 13.54
CA VAL A 226 6.52 -15.40 14.96
C VAL A 226 5.59 -16.33 15.73
N LYS A 227 6.17 -17.29 16.46
CA LYS A 227 5.40 -18.26 17.26
C LYS A 227 5.51 -17.92 18.74
N VAL A 228 4.37 -17.94 19.41
CA VAL A 228 4.26 -17.71 20.85
C VAL A 228 3.35 -18.76 21.50
N SER A 229 3.59 -19.08 22.77
CA SER A 229 2.69 -19.93 23.55
C SER A 229 1.52 -19.11 24.12
N PRO A 230 0.34 -19.73 24.36
CA PRO A 230 -0.75 -19.08 25.10
C PRO A 230 -0.33 -18.54 26.48
N SER A 231 0.59 -19.24 27.14
CA SER A 231 1.10 -18.91 28.49
C SER A 231 2.20 -17.84 28.53
N GLU A 232 2.71 -17.40 27.36
CA GLU A 232 3.63 -16.28 27.29
C GLU A 232 2.91 -14.96 27.59
N THR A 233 3.67 -13.97 28.03
CA THR A 233 3.14 -12.61 28.25
C THR A 233 3.05 -11.83 26.95
N VAL A 234 2.18 -10.82 26.90
CA VAL A 234 2.10 -9.90 25.75
C VAL A 234 3.42 -9.18 25.52
N LEU A 235 4.18 -8.89 26.58
CA LEU A 235 5.49 -8.26 26.47
C LEU A 235 6.49 -9.17 25.74
N GLU A 236 6.55 -10.45 26.09
CA GLU A 236 7.40 -11.43 25.41
C GLU A 236 7.00 -11.58 23.95
N ALA A 237 5.70 -11.68 23.67
CA ALA A 237 5.18 -11.71 22.31
C ALA A 237 5.57 -10.45 21.51
N ALA A 238 5.41 -9.26 22.10
CA ALA A 238 5.79 -7.99 21.46
C ALA A 238 7.30 -7.91 21.18
N LYS A 239 8.15 -8.40 22.08
CA LYS A 239 9.61 -8.48 21.88
C LYS A 239 9.96 -9.40 20.68
N LYS A 240 9.38 -10.60 20.60
CA LYS A 240 9.55 -11.52 19.47
C LYS A 240 9.06 -10.89 18.15
N MET A 241 7.90 -10.23 18.19
CA MET A 241 7.39 -9.50 17.02
C MET A 241 8.34 -8.37 16.58
N ALA A 242 8.95 -7.66 17.53
CA ALA A 242 9.90 -6.58 17.22
C ALA A 242 11.20 -7.12 16.60
N GLU A 243 11.76 -8.23 17.07
CA GLU A 243 12.92 -8.90 16.51
C GLU A 243 12.69 -9.29 15.04
N MET A 244 11.53 -9.88 14.75
CA MET A 244 11.17 -10.32 13.40
C MET A 244 10.52 -9.19 12.57
N LYS A 245 10.37 -7.98 13.10
CA LYS A 245 9.67 -6.84 12.48
C LYS A 245 8.25 -7.17 11.99
N SER A 246 7.61 -8.14 12.63
CA SER A 246 6.27 -8.61 12.32
C SER A 246 5.21 -7.81 13.06
N SER A 247 4.07 -7.52 12.42
CA SER A 247 2.90 -6.87 13.03
C SER A 247 1.93 -7.86 13.69
N GLY A 248 2.24 -9.16 13.63
CA GLY A 248 1.44 -10.22 14.28
C GLY A 248 2.27 -11.47 14.57
N CYS A 249 1.75 -12.32 15.45
CA CYS A 249 2.32 -13.62 15.77
C CYS A 249 1.21 -14.69 15.83
N VAL A 250 1.59 -15.93 15.53
CA VAL A 250 0.70 -17.09 15.62
C VAL A 250 0.89 -17.70 17.00
N VAL A 251 -0.23 -17.88 17.71
CA VAL A 251 -0.23 -18.58 19.00
C VAL A 251 -0.35 -20.08 18.73
N VAL A 252 0.61 -20.83 19.26
CA VAL A 252 0.72 -22.26 18.92
C VAL A 252 0.75 -23.14 20.17
N VAL A 253 0.14 -24.31 20.05
CA VAL A 253 0.30 -25.44 20.98
C VAL A 253 0.70 -26.64 20.13
N GLU A 254 1.81 -27.29 20.47
CA GLU A 254 2.36 -28.40 19.68
C GLU A 254 2.52 -28.04 18.19
N ASP A 255 3.00 -26.81 17.90
CA ASP A 255 3.14 -26.24 16.54
C ASP A 255 1.82 -25.97 15.79
N LYS A 256 0.67 -26.36 16.30
CA LYS A 256 -0.65 -26.08 15.72
C LYS A 256 -1.11 -24.68 16.06
N ALA A 257 -1.67 -23.98 15.09
CA ALA A 257 -2.23 -22.64 15.28
C ALA A 257 -3.52 -22.72 16.12
N VAL A 258 -3.49 -22.16 17.32
CA VAL A 258 -4.66 -22.08 18.24
C VAL A 258 -5.15 -20.65 18.41
N GLY A 259 -4.36 -19.67 18.02
CA GLY A 259 -4.69 -18.25 18.13
C GLY A 259 -3.82 -17.37 17.26
N ILE A 260 -4.20 -16.10 17.21
CA ILE A 260 -3.40 -15.03 16.59
C ILE A 260 -3.40 -13.81 17.53
N LEU A 261 -2.24 -13.17 17.69
CA LEU A 261 -2.09 -11.90 18.37
C LEU A 261 -1.45 -10.89 17.41
N THR A 262 -2.08 -9.74 17.24
CA THR A 262 -1.62 -8.68 16.35
C THR A 262 -1.32 -7.39 17.08
N SER A 263 -0.64 -6.46 16.43
CA SER A 263 -0.39 -5.11 16.97
C SER A 263 -1.70 -4.38 17.31
N THR A 264 -2.78 -4.63 16.55
CA THR A 264 -4.12 -4.08 16.83
C THR A 264 -4.70 -4.67 18.14
N ASP A 265 -4.52 -5.97 18.39
CA ASP A 265 -4.96 -6.59 19.66
C ASP A 265 -4.18 -6.02 20.84
N ILE A 266 -2.88 -5.81 20.70
CA ILE A 266 -2.04 -5.19 21.74
C ILE A 266 -2.55 -3.78 22.06
N LEU A 267 -2.87 -2.96 21.05
CA LEU A 267 -3.46 -1.64 21.28
C LEU A 267 -4.82 -1.76 21.95
N MET A 268 -5.76 -2.50 21.35
CA MET A 268 -7.18 -2.46 21.72
C MET A 268 -7.51 -3.23 23.00
N ARG A 269 -6.79 -4.34 23.25
CA ARG A 269 -7.11 -5.27 24.34
C ARG A 269 -6.16 -5.15 25.54
N VAL A 270 -4.99 -4.52 25.35
CA VAL A 270 -3.98 -4.37 26.41
C VAL A 270 -3.77 -2.90 26.76
N VAL A 271 -3.15 -2.12 25.85
CA VAL A 271 -2.73 -0.75 26.14
C VAL A 271 -3.93 0.16 26.41
N ALA A 272 -4.96 0.13 25.57
CA ALA A 272 -6.16 0.96 25.75
C ALA A 272 -6.99 0.61 26.98
N LYS A 273 -6.79 -0.60 27.54
CA LYS A 273 -7.43 -1.06 28.79
C LYS A 273 -6.55 -0.88 30.03
N ASN A 274 -5.37 -0.25 29.87
CA ASN A 274 -4.37 -0.10 30.91
C ASN A 274 -3.95 -1.43 31.56
N SER A 275 -4.04 -2.55 30.81
CA SER A 275 -3.56 -3.85 31.27
C SER A 275 -2.03 -3.89 31.15
N PRO A 276 -1.29 -4.35 32.17
CA PRO A 276 0.17 -4.38 32.12
C PRO A 276 0.66 -5.49 31.20
N PRO A 277 1.43 -5.18 30.11
CA PRO A 277 1.87 -6.18 29.13
C PRO A 277 2.74 -7.29 29.71
N PHE A 278 3.49 -7.02 30.81
CA PHE A 278 4.41 -7.96 31.44
C PHE A 278 3.71 -9.05 32.25
N SER A 279 2.44 -8.88 32.63
CA SER A 279 1.65 -9.87 33.36
C SER A 279 0.39 -10.33 32.63
N THR A 280 0.04 -9.70 31.52
CA THR A 280 -1.09 -10.11 30.67
C THR A 280 -0.66 -11.28 29.80
N LEU A 281 -1.32 -12.44 29.96
CA LEU A 281 -1.05 -13.62 29.11
C LEU A 281 -1.65 -13.45 27.75
N VAL A 282 -0.99 -14.03 26.75
CA VAL A 282 -1.41 -13.99 25.34
C VAL A 282 -2.80 -14.61 25.17
N GLU A 283 -3.11 -15.73 25.85
CA GLU A 283 -4.41 -16.40 25.79
C GLU A 283 -5.60 -15.50 26.15
N ASN A 284 -5.40 -14.53 27.05
CA ASN A 284 -6.45 -13.62 27.49
C ASN A 284 -6.81 -12.53 26.49
N VAL A 285 -5.91 -12.29 25.50
CA VAL A 285 -6.02 -11.16 24.56
C VAL A 285 -5.87 -11.55 23.11
N MET A 286 -5.48 -12.78 22.79
CA MET A 286 -5.44 -13.29 21.44
C MET A 286 -6.83 -13.40 20.81
N THR A 287 -6.90 -13.55 19.50
CA THR A 287 -8.08 -14.05 18.81
C THR A 287 -7.94 -15.56 18.71
N PRO A 288 -8.78 -16.35 19.43
CA PRO A 288 -8.71 -17.81 19.39
C PRO A 288 -9.28 -18.34 18.09
N ASN A 289 -8.83 -19.54 17.68
CA ASN A 289 -9.29 -20.25 16.49
C ASN A 289 -9.39 -19.34 15.25
N PRO A 290 -8.29 -18.70 14.83
CA PRO A 290 -8.33 -17.79 13.72
C PRO A 290 -8.63 -18.54 12.40
N ASP A 291 -9.28 -17.86 11.47
CA ASP A 291 -9.31 -18.36 10.09
C ASP A 291 -7.87 -18.54 9.60
N CYS A 292 -7.58 -19.71 9.01
CA CYS A 292 -6.27 -20.04 8.46
C CYS A 292 -6.39 -20.35 6.98
N ALA A 293 -5.32 -20.11 6.23
CA ALA A 293 -5.21 -20.56 4.84
C ALA A 293 -4.23 -21.72 4.73
N ALA A 294 -4.44 -22.60 3.77
CA ALA A 294 -3.44 -23.59 3.38
C ALA A 294 -2.38 -22.95 2.46
N VAL A 295 -1.21 -23.58 2.37
CA VAL A 295 -0.10 -23.09 1.53
C VAL A 295 -0.50 -22.96 0.05
N ASP A 296 -1.39 -23.84 -0.43
CA ASP A 296 -1.89 -23.88 -1.79
C ASP A 296 -3.14 -23.02 -2.03
N THR A 297 -3.65 -22.35 -1.00
CA THR A 297 -4.79 -21.43 -1.13
C THR A 297 -4.47 -20.33 -2.15
N ALA A 298 -5.40 -20.07 -3.07
CA ALA A 298 -5.24 -18.99 -4.04
C ALA A 298 -5.18 -17.61 -3.34
N ILE A 299 -4.37 -16.72 -3.88
CA ILE A 299 -4.19 -15.35 -3.32
C ILE A 299 -5.53 -14.62 -3.19
N VAL A 300 -6.44 -14.79 -4.17
CA VAL A 300 -7.79 -14.20 -4.13
C VAL A 300 -8.61 -14.73 -2.96
N ASP A 301 -8.58 -16.05 -2.75
CA ASP A 301 -9.37 -16.66 -1.68
C ASP A 301 -8.86 -16.24 -0.30
N ALA A 302 -7.54 -16.09 -0.16
CA ALA A 302 -6.94 -15.51 1.03
C ALA A 302 -7.41 -14.06 1.27
N LEU A 303 -7.43 -13.23 0.21
CA LEU A 303 -7.95 -11.85 0.30
C LEU A 303 -9.43 -11.81 0.62
N HIS A 304 -10.24 -12.71 0.07
CA HIS A 304 -11.66 -12.85 0.41
C HIS A 304 -11.85 -13.15 1.89
N THR A 305 -11.10 -14.13 2.40
CA THR A 305 -11.15 -14.52 3.81
C THR A 305 -10.81 -13.33 4.69
N MET A 306 -9.72 -12.60 4.38
CA MET A 306 -9.33 -11.40 5.12
C MET A 306 -10.40 -10.28 5.05
N ASN A 307 -11.00 -10.05 3.88
CA ASN A 307 -12.04 -9.04 3.72
C ASN A 307 -13.34 -9.40 4.46
N LYS A 308 -13.77 -10.66 4.38
CA LYS A 308 -14.97 -11.15 5.06
C LYS A 308 -14.81 -11.05 6.59
N GLY A 309 -13.65 -11.45 7.10
CA GLY A 309 -13.34 -11.42 8.52
C GLY A 309 -12.91 -10.05 9.06
N LYS A 310 -12.71 -9.05 8.18
CA LYS A 310 -12.24 -7.70 8.53
C LYS A 310 -10.90 -7.69 9.29
N PHE A 311 -10.01 -8.61 8.96
CA PHE A 311 -8.67 -8.71 9.54
C PHE A 311 -7.59 -8.58 8.46
N HIS A 312 -6.41 -8.14 8.86
CA HIS A 312 -5.29 -7.84 7.95
C HIS A 312 -4.18 -8.90 7.99
N HIS A 313 -4.30 -9.90 8.86
CA HIS A 313 -3.31 -10.95 9.03
C HIS A 313 -3.99 -12.31 8.93
N LEU A 314 -3.41 -13.22 8.17
CA LEU A 314 -3.93 -14.56 7.95
C LEU A 314 -2.81 -15.57 8.22
N PRO A 315 -2.95 -16.44 9.25
CA PRO A 315 -2.05 -17.56 9.44
C PRO A 315 -2.12 -18.53 8.27
N VAL A 316 -0.96 -19.03 7.86
CA VAL A 316 -0.85 -20.08 6.85
C VAL A 316 -0.37 -21.35 7.52
N ILE A 317 -1.10 -22.44 7.27
CA ILE A 317 -0.85 -23.76 7.86
C ILE A 317 -0.52 -24.80 6.78
N ASP A 318 0.25 -25.80 7.15
CA ASP A 318 0.47 -26.99 6.34
C ASP A 318 -0.68 -28.02 6.49
N GLN A 319 -0.56 -29.15 5.80
CA GLN A 319 -1.54 -30.25 5.84
C GLN A 319 -1.72 -30.86 7.24
N ASN A 320 -0.76 -30.68 8.15
CA ASN A 320 -0.81 -31.16 9.53
C ASN A 320 -1.36 -30.11 10.51
N GLY A 321 -1.77 -28.94 10.02
CA GLY A 321 -2.24 -27.83 10.85
C GLY A 321 -1.12 -27.03 11.52
N LYS A 322 0.16 -27.28 11.14
CA LYS A 322 1.30 -26.56 11.67
C LYS A 322 1.41 -25.18 11.04
N ALA A 323 1.60 -24.15 11.87
CA ALA A 323 1.81 -22.78 11.41
C ALA A 323 3.14 -22.66 10.67
N VAL A 324 3.11 -22.37 9.37
CA VAL A 324 4.26 -22.22 8.48
C VAL A 324 4.55 -20.76 8.10
N SER A 325 3.53 -19.90 8.16
CA SER A 325 3.68 -18.47 7.87
C SER A 325 2.56 -17.63 8.50
N ILE A 326 2.73 -16.32 8.42
CA ILE A 326 1.68 -15.33 8.62
C ILE A 326 1.78 -14.32 7.49
N VAL A 327 0.74 -14.18 6.71
CA VAL A 327 0.68 -13.19 5.63
C VAL A 327 -0.17 -12.02 6.05
N ASP A 328 0.27 -10.81 5.70
CA ASP A 328 -0.55 -9.60 5.84
C ASP A 328 -1.04 -9.10 4.47
N VAL A 329 -2.00 -8.21 4.49
CA VAL A 329 -2.61 -7.65 3.28
C VAL A 329 -1.60 -6.98 2.34
N ILE A 330 -0.51 -6.42 2.88
CA ILE A 330 0.57 -5.83 2.08
C ILE A 330 1.32 -6.90 1.31
N HIS A 331 1.70 -8.01 1.96
CA HIS A 331 2.41 -9.10 1.29
C HIS A 331 1.59 -9.64 0.12
N VAL A 332 0.29 -9.84 0.34
CA VAL A 332 -0.63 -10.34 -0.70
C VAL A 332 -0.80 -9.31 -1.82
N THR A 333 -0.91 -8.02 -1.49
CA THR A 333 -1.00 -6.93 -2.48
C THR A 333 0.26 -6.83 -3.33
N HIS A 334 1.43 -6.91 -2.71
CA HIS A 334 2.71 -6.92 -3.43
C HIS A 334 2.81 -8.09 -4.40
N ALA A 335 2.40 -9.26 -3.97
CA ALA A 335 2.43 -10.46 -4.81
C ALA A 335 1.47 -10.34 -5.99
N ALA A 336 0.26 -9.87 -5.76
CA ALA A 336 -0.72 -9.66 -6.83
C ALA A 336 -0.17 -8.68 -7.88
N VAL A 337 0.44 -7.58 -7.45
CA VAL A 337 1.06 -6.61 -8.37
C VAL A 337 2.25 -7.21 -9.11
N ALA A 338 3.15 -7.91 -8.42
CA ALA A 338 4.33 -8.53 -9.03
C ALA A 338 3.96 -9.58 -10.08
N THR A 339 2.92 -10.37 -9.83
CA THR A 339 2.44 -11.40 -10.76
C THR A 339 1.91 -10.80 -12.07
N VAL A 340 1.23 -9.66 -11.99
CA VAL A 340 0.75 -8.93 -13.19
C VAL A 340 1.91 -8.41 -14.03
N VAL A 341 2.96 -7.92 -13.38
CA VAL A 341 4.18 -7.43 -14.04
C VAL A 341 4.91 -8.57 -14.76
N GLN A 342 4.99 -9.76 -14.15
CA GLN A 342 5.68 -10.94 -14.74
C GLN A 342 4.87 -11.64 -15.85
N ALA A 343 3.54 -11.58 -15.81
CA ALA A 343 2.68 -12.39 -16.68
C ALA A 343 2.53 -11.90 -18.12
N GLY A 344 3.33 -10.98 -18.61
CA GLY A 344 3.37 -10.83 -20.03
C GLY A 344 3.27 -9.44 -20.64
N ILE A 345 4.01 -8.53 -20.12
CA ILE A 345 4.28 -7.29 -20.85
C ILE A 345 5.79 -7.16 -20.94
N ASN A 346 6.26 -7.18 -22.21
CA ASN A 346 7.63 -6.95 -22.61
C ASN A 346 8.30 -5.90 -21.68
N PRO A 347 9.43 -6.21 -21.01
CA PRO A 347 10.04 -5.31 -20.01
C PRO A 347 10.44 -3.94 -20.57
N GLN A 348 10.42 -3.77 -21.89
CA GLN A 348 10.81 -2.53 -22.57
C GLN A 348 9.67 -1.58 -22.94
N ALA A 349 8.40 -1.95 -22.71
CA ALA A 349 7.28 -1.14 -23.21
C ALA A 349 6.14 -0.87 -22.23
N ALA A 350 6.17 -1.33 -21.00
CA ALA A 350 5.08 -1.06 -20.06
C ALA A 350 5.62 -0.64 -18.70
N ASP A 351 5.48 0.63 -18.50
CA ASP A 351 5.51 1.25 -17.18
C ASP A 351 4.60 0.45 -16.23
N ASN A 352 5.13 0.02 -15.08
CA ASN A 352 4.35 -0.65 -14.01
C ASN A 352 3.07 0.12 -13.65
N SER A 353 3.06 1.41 -13.95
CA SER A 353 1.94 2.34 -13.93
C SER A 353 0.75 1.86 -14.77
N MET A 354 0.99 1.40 -16.02
CA MET A 354 -0.08 1.07 -16.95
C MET A 354 -0.85 -0.21 -16.54
N ILE A 355 -0.18 -1.13 -15.85
CA ILE A 355 -0.79 -2.38 -15.40
C ILE A 355 -1.62 -2.15 -14.14
N MET A 356 -1.07 -1.40 -13.18
CA MET A 356 -1.81 -0.95 -12.01
C MET A 356 -2.99 -0.07 -12.43
N GLN A 357 -2.83 0.77 -13.44
CA GLN A 357 -3.91 1.57 -14.01
C GLN A 357 -4.99 0.69 -14.60
N LYS A 358 -4.65 -0.31 -15.42
CA LYS A 358 -5.63 -1.25 -15.99
C LYS A 358 -6.36 -2.07 -14.92
N PHE A 359 -5.66 -2.46 -13.84
CA PHE A 359 -6.30 -3.14 -12.71
C PHE A 359 -7.32 -2.24 -12.03
N PHE A 360 -6.93 -1.02 -11.68
CA PHE A 360 -7.84 -0.07 -11.01
C PHE A 360 -8.89 0.50 -11.97
N ASP A 361 -8.59 0.70 -13.25
CA ASP A 361 -9.56 1.12 -14.25
C ASP A 361 -10.63 0.04 -14.51
N SER A 362 -10.23 -1.23 -14.58
CA SER A 362 -11.20 -2.33 -14.67
C SER A 362 -12.07 -2.43 -13.43
N ALA A 363 -11.47 -2.25 -12.24
CA ALA A 363 -12.20 -2.20 -10.98
C ALA A 363 -13.13 -0.98 -10.85
N THR A 364 -12.87 0.10 -11.59
CA THR A 364 -13.60 1.39 -11.47
C THR A 364 -14.56 1.68 -12.63
N ARG A 365 -14.41 1.00 -13.76
CA ARG A 365 -15.22 1.26 -14.98
C ARG A 365 -16.71 0.99 -14.82
N PHE A 366 -17.08 0.16 -13.85
CA PHE A 366 -18.46 -0.30 -13.67
C PHE A 366 -19.22 0.38 -12.52
N GLY A 367 -18.73 1.50 -11.99
CA GLY A 367 -19.33 2.17 -10.83
C GLY A 367 -19.88 3.59 -11.06
N SER A 368 -20.06 4.04 -12.31
CA SER A 368 -20.45 5.43 -12.58
C SER A 368 -21.94 5.70 -12.71
N ASP A 369 -22.82 4.69 -12.66
CA ASP A 369 -24.25 4.89 -13.02
C ASP A 369 -25.25 4.77 -11.86
N GLU A 370 -24.86 4.54 -10.61
CA GLU A 370 -25.84 4.32 -9.54
C GLU A 370 -25.86 5.33 -8.37
N ASP A 371 -24.99 6.37 -8.37
CA ASP A 371 -25.01 7.39 -7.29
C ASP A 371 -25.78 8.67 -7.66
N ALA A 372 -26.58 8.66 -8.75
CA ALA A 372 -27.34 9.85 -9.20
C ALA A 372 -28.79 9.92 -8.70
N ASP A 373 -29.32 8.87 -8.06
CA ASP A 373 -30.70 8.87 -7.58
C ASP A 373 -30.81 8.38 -6.12
N ASN A 374 -30.53 9.27 -5.17
CA ASN A 374 -31.22 9.23 -3.87
C ASN A 374 -31.18 10.60 -3.17
N PRO A 375 -32.28 11.38 -3.26
CA PRO A 375 -32.46 12.57 -2.45
C PRO A 375 -33.08 12.14 -1.11
N ARG A 376 -32.25 12.07 -0.04
CA ARG A 376 -32.69 12.45 1.33
C ARG A 376 -31.53 12.21 2.33
#